data_ec0a25fb16e125f2d891c3023105008b
#
_entry.id   ec0a25fb16e125f2d891c3023105008b
#
_cell.length_a   1.000
_cell.length_b   1.000
_cell.length_c   1.000
_cell.angle_alpha   90.00
_cell.angle_beta   90.00
_cell.angle_gamma   90.00
#
_symmetry.space_group_name_H-M   'P 1'
#
loop_
_entity.id
_entity.type
_entity.pdbx_description
1 polymer ?
#
loop_
_entity_poly.entity_id
_entity_poly.type
_entity_poly.pdbx_seq_one_letter_code
_entity_poly.pdbx_strand_id
1 'polypeptide(L)'
;YKKRKAKEKGNETIKQLMQSSNNAEILELLRKHTREELVKVLAFTEENLERTVTAFLHENLRGLRRSMGSVKFEKQLIKQMKRTGTLAMCRLDNNTVLEKGLYYYQGNDFASELVYSIGRLCEPCLEHIDNNFKPLDTIQKGEFSDVTEDIIYLLQVCRHKMENNDYDVNGQLSHLKREELQRIQSQAGSIKVSMVYLTMIQEAQNVVTYTINLMKVSRKFQLTE
;
A
#
# COMPACT_ATOMS: atom_id res chain seq x y z
N TYR A 1 -16.09 -16.35 -9.89
CA TYR A 1 -16.34 -17.31 -8.79
C TYR A 1 -15.46 -17.02 -7.55
N LYS A 2 -14.14 -16.84 -7.70
CA LYS A 2 -13.20 -16.51 -6.60
C LYS A 2 -13.53 -15.18 -5.90
N LYS A 3 -13.86 -14.12 -6.65
CA LYS A 3 -14.23 -12.80 -6.09
C LYS A 3 -15.53 -12.84 -5.28
N ARG A 4 -16.49 -13.68 -5.67
CA ARG A 4 -17.76 -13.83 -4.96
C ARG A 4 -17.57 -14.56 -3.62
N LYS A 5 -16.79 -15.64 -3.58
CA LYS A 5 -16.42 -16.36 -2.35
C LYS A 5 -15.62 -15.49 -1.36
N ALA A 6 -14.70 -14.67 -1.84
CA ALA A 6 -13.95 -13.76 -0.98
C ALA A 6 -14.83 -12.67 -0.34
N LYS A 7 -15.81 -12.14 -1.08
CA LYS A 7 -16.79 -11.16 -0.58
C LYS A 7 -17.76 -11.79 0.44
N GLU A 8 -18.18 -13.03 0.23
CA GLU A 8 -19.03 -13.79 1.16
C GLU A 8 -18.29 -14.07 2.47
N LYS A 9 -17.01 -14.47 2.42
CA LYS A 9 -16.17 -14.73 3.60
C LYS A 9 -15.89 -13.47 4.43
N GLY A 10 -15.64 -12.32 3.79
CA GLY A 10 -15.49 -11.04 4.46
C GLY A 10 -16.76 -10.59 5.19
N ASN A 11 -17.93 -10.81 4.60
CA ASN A 11 -19.22 -10.51 5.23
C ASN A 11 -19.51 -11.41 6.45
N GLU A 12 -19.02 -12.64 6.46
CA GLU A 12 -19.20 -13.57 7.57
C GLU A 12 -18.35 -13.18 8.77
N THR A 13 -17.10 -12.81 8.57
CA THR A 13 -16.21 -12.29 9.64
C THR A 13 -16.78 -11.01 10.26
N ILE A 14 -17.34 -10.10 9.45
CA ILE A 14 -17.98 -8.88 9.94
C ILE A 14 -19.24 -9.22 10.77
N LYS A 15 -20.05 -10.17 10.35
CA LYS A 15 -21.22 -10.62 11.12
C LYS A 15 -20.81 -11.20 12.47
N GLN A 16 -19.80 -12.07 12.50
CA GLN A 16 -19.27 -12.64 13.74
C GLN A 16 -18.72 -11.55 14.67
N LEU A 17 -17.98 -10.58 14.12
CA LEU A 17 -17.48 -9.41 14.84
C LEU A 17 -18.62 -8.62 15.53
N MET A 18 -19.75 -8.47 14.85
CA MET A 18 -20.90 -7.70 15.37
C MET A 18 -21.79 -8.52 16.34
N GLN A 19 -21.67 -9.83 16.37
CA GLN A 19 -22.48 -10.71 17.22
C GLN A 19 -21.78 -11.12 18.52
N SER A 20 -20.45 -11.16 18.54
CA SER A 20 -19.70 -11.53 19.77
C SER A 20 -19.83 -10.47 20.86
N SER A 21 -19.93 -10.93 22.11
CA SER A 21 -19.86 -10.09 23.32
C SER A 21 -18.57 -10.29 24.11
N ASN A 22 -17.70 -11.22 23.70
CA ASN A 22 -16.43 -11.52 24.36
C ASN A 22 -15.32 -10.63 23.80
N ASN A 23 -14.69 -9.83 24.68
CA ASN A 23 -13.63 -8.90 24.30
C ASN A 23 -12.45 -9.58 23.58
N ALA A 24 -11.98 -10.73 24.07
CA ALA A 24 -10.88 -11.46 23.45
C ALA A 24 -11.25 -11.98 22.05
N GLU A 25 -12.46 -12.49 21.88
CA GLU A 25 -12.98 -12.96 20.60
C GLU A 25 -13.11 -11.79 19.59
N ILE A 26 -13.64 -10.64 20.02
CA ILE A 26 -13.75 -9.45 19.19
C ILE A 26 -12.36 -8.99 18.72
N LEU A 27 -11.36 -8.96 19.62
CA LEU A 27 -10.00 -8.57 19.27
C LEU A 27 -9.37 -9.52 18.26
N GLU A 28 -9.52 -10.83 18.43
CA GLU A 28 -8.96 -11.83 17.50
C GLU A 28 -9.63 -11.76 16.11
N LEU A 29 -10.95 -11.60 16.07
CA LEU A 29 -11.67 -11.41 14.82
C LEU A 29 -11.27 -10.10 14.13
N LEU A 30 -11.06 -9.02 14.88
CA LEU A 30 -10.59 -7.74 14.36
C LEU A 30 -9.15 -7.85 13.82
N ARG A 31 -8.26 -8.53 14.55
CA ARG A 31 -6.89 -8.81 14.10
C ARG A 31 -6.89 -9.58 12.77
N LYS A 32 -7.65 -10.66 12.70
CA LYS A 32 -7.79 -11.46 11.49
C LYS A 32 -8.33 -10.63 10.32
N HIS A 33 -9.43 -9.91 10.53
CA HIS A 33 -10.03 -9.06 9.52
C HIS A 33 -9.05 -7.99 9.03
N THR A 34 -8.41 -7.27 9.96
CA THR A 34 -7.42 -6.23 9.64
C THR A 34 -6.27 -6.80 8.81
N ARG A 35 -5.70 -7.93 9.20
CA ARG A 35 -4.63 -8.58 8.43
C ARG A 35 -5.06 -8.95 7.01
N GLU A 36 -6.23 -9.56 6.84
CA GLU A 36 -6.77 -9.92 5.52
C GLU A 36 -6.96 -8.68 4.63
N GLU A 37 -7.43 -7.57 5.18
CA GLU A 37 -7.62 -6.31 4.43
C GLU A 37 -6.27 -5.65 4.09
N LEU A 38 -5.30 -5.62 5.02
CA LEU A 38 -3.98 -5.05 4.76
C LEU A 38 -3.20 -5.86 3.70
N VAL A 39 -3.34 -7.18 3.69
CA VAL A 39 -2.79 -8.05 2.62
C VAL A 39 -3.37 -7.65 1.25
N LYS A 40 -4.67 -7.36 1.17
CA LYS A 40 -5.30 -6.88 -0.08
C LYS A 40 -4.76 -5.52 -0.51
N VAL A 41 -4.52 -4.61 0.44
CA VAL A 41 -3.93 -3.29 0.16
C VAL A 41 -2.51 -3.43 -0.38
N LEU A 42 -1.68 -4.31 0.20
CA LEU A 42 -0.34 -4.57 -0.31
C LEU A 42 -0.39 -5.17 -1.73
N ALA A 43 -1.28 -6.14 -1.98
CA ALA A 43 -1.47 -6.72 -3.32
C ALA A 43 -1.96 -5.67 -4.34
N PHE A 44 -2.88 -4.80 -3.93
CA PHE A 44 -3.33 -3.67 -4.75
C PHE A 44 -2.18 -2.73 -5.10
N THR A 45 -1.35 -2.37 -4.10
CA THR A 45 -0.21 -1.45 -4.27
C THR A 45 0.80 -2.05 -5.24
N GLU A 46 1.16 -3.33 -5.07
CA GLU A 46 2.04 -4.10 -5.96
C GLU A 46 1.54 -4.04 -7.41
N GLU A 47 0.32 -4.53 -7.65
CA GLU A 47 -0.26 -4.63 -8.99
C GLU A 47 -0.41 -3.27 -9.69
N ASN A 48 -0.83 -2.24 -8.96
CA ASN A 48 -1.07 -0.93 -9.56
C ASN A 48 0.19 -0.06 -9.67
N LEU A 49 1.21 -0.27 -8.84
CA LEU A 49 2.54 0.32 -9.05
C LEU A 49 3.13 -0.20 -10.37
N GLU A 50 3.21 -1.52 -10.54
CA GLU A 50 3.72 -2.17 -11.76
C GLU A 50 2.95 -1.69 -13.00
N ARG A 51 1.62 -1.75 -12.94
CA ARG A 51 0.76 -1.33 -14.06
C ARG A 51 0.95 0.13 -14.43
N THR A 52 1.04 1.02 -13.44
CA THR A 52 1.18 2.46 -13.67
C THR A 52 2.52 2.77 -14.30
N VAL A 53 3.60 2.23 -13.75
CA VAL A 53 4.95 2.44 -14.28
C VAL A 53 5.09 1.86 -15.68
N THR A 54 4.69 0.60 -15.88
CA THR A 54 4.73 -0.04 -17.20
C THR A 54 3.92 0.75 -18.23
N ALA A 55 2.70 1.19 -17.87
CA ALA A 55 1.87 1.96 -18.78
C ALA A 55 2.49 3.32 -19.11
N PHE A 56 3.14 3.98 -18.15
CA PHE A 56 3.84 5.25 -18.39
C PHE A 56 5.06 5.09 -19.29
N LEU A 57 5.95 4.14 -18.99
CA LEU A 57 7.17 3.89 -19.77
C LEU A 57 6.89 3.50 -21.23
N HIS A 58 5.72 2.88 -21.49
CA HIS A 58 5.26 2.50 -22.84
C HIS A 58 4.22 3.49 -23.42
N GLU A 59 4.05 4.65 -22.81
CA GLU A 59 3.12 5.71 -23.28
C GLU A 59 1.67 5.21 -23.47
N ASN A 60 1.25 4.24 -22.61
CA ASN A 60 -0.06 3.60 -22.69
C ASN A 60 -1.12 4.36 -21.88
N LEU A 61 -1.75 5.37 -22.49
CA LEU A 61 -2.78 6.20 -21.88
C LEU A 61 -3.97 5.38 -21.32
N ARG A 62 -4.37 4.31 -22.04
CA ARG A 62 -5.48 3.45 -21.60
C ARG A 62 -5.10 2.69 -20.31
N GLY A 63 -3.87 2.23 -20.21
CA GLY A 63 -3.32 1.59 -19.01
C GLY A 63 -3.37 2.52 -17.80
N LEU A 64 -2.91 3.76 -17.95
CA LEU A 64 -2.92 4.78 -16.90
C LEU A 64 -4.34 5.13 -16.44
N ARG A 65 -5.28 5.33 -17.39
CA ARG A 65 -6.70 5.57 -17.04
C ARG A 65 -7.31 4.40 -16.27
N ARG A 66 -6.94 3.16 -16.58
CA ARG A 66 -7.36 1.96 -15.84
C ARG A 66 -6.80 1.95 -14.42
N SER A 67 -5.51 2.27 -14.24
CA SER A 67 -4.87 2.39 -12.91
C SER A 67 -5.57 3.46 -12.07
N MET A 68 -5.86 4.62 -12.64
CA MET A 68 -6.58 5.68 -11.94
C MET A 68 -8.00 5.24 -11.51
N GLY A 69 -8.69 4.49 -12.36
CA GLY A 69 -10.00 3.89 -12.03
C GLY A 69 -9.90 2.91 -10.87
N SER A 70 -8.86 2.06 -10.86
CA SER A 70 -8.58 1.12 -9.76
C SER A 70 -8.30 1.85 -8.45
N VAL A 71 -7.51 2.93 -8.47
CA VAL A 71 -7.23 3.76 -7.28
C VAL A 71 -8.51 4.37 -6.70
N LYS A 72 -9.39 4.92 -7.55
CA LYS A 72 -10.68 5.49 -7.11
C LYS A 72 -11.55 4.45 -6.40
N PHE A 73 -11.58 3.24 -6.93
CA PHE A 73 -12.33 2.14 -6.34
C PHE A 73 -11.72 1.68 -4.99
N GLU A 74 -10.40 1.53 -4.93
CA GLU A 74 -9.69 1.11 -3.71
C GLU A 74 -9.83 2.13 -2.57
N LYS A 75 -9.82 3.43 -2.88
CA LYS A 75 -10.12 4.49 -1.89
C LYS A 75 -11.49 4.31 -1.22
N GLN A 76 -12.48 3.80 -1.93
CA GLN A 76 -13.80 3.50 -1.36
C GLN A 76 -13.75 2.26 -0.45
N LEU A 77 -13.01 1.22 -0.86
CA LEU A 77 -12.83 0.01 -0.04
C LEU A 77 -12.12 0.31 1.28
N ILE A 78 -11.07 1.12 1.26
CA ILE A 78 -10.36 1.55 2.48
C ILE A 78 -11.27 2.34 3.42
N LYS A 79 -12.10 3.24 2.90
CA LYS A 79 -13.10 3.94 3.73
C LYS A 79 -14.05 2.97 4.42
N GLN A 80 -14.50 1.96 3.70
CA GLN A 80 -15.38 0.91 4.25
C GLN A 80 -14.65 0.07 5.31
N MET A 81 -13.42 -0.34 5.05
CA MET A 81 -12.55 -1.05 5.99
C MET A 81 -12.39 -0.27 7.30
N LYS A 82 -11.98 1.01 7.22
CA LYS A 82 -11.83 1.91 8.38
C LYS A 82 -13.12 2.00 9.18
N ARG A 83 -14.27 2.19 8.53
CA ARG A 83 -15.58 2.29 9.19
C ARG A 83 -15.93 1.01 9.94
N THR A 84 -15.78 -0.14 9.31
CA THR A 84 -16.08 -1.43 9.94
C THR A 84 -15.20 -1.70 11.15
N GLY A 85 -13.90 -1.46 11.01
CA GLY A 85 -12.97 -1.70 12.11
C GLY A 85 -13.11 -0.69 13.25
N THR A 86 -13.45 0.58 12.98
CA THR A 86 -13.77 1.55 14.01
C THR A 86 -14.99 1.10 14.83
N LEU A 87 -16.03 0.60 14.20
CA LEU A 87 -17.19 0.05 14.91
C LEU A 87 -16.81 -1.16 15.78
N ALA A 88 -15.91 -2.02 15.32
CA ALA A 88 -15.39 -3.13 16.11
C ALA A 88 -14.54 -2.65 17.31
N MET A 89 -13.66 -1.66 17.10
CA MET A 89 -12.85 -1.06 18.18
C MET A 89 -13.72 -0.45 19.27
N CYS A 90 -14.84 0.19 18.93
CA CYS A 90 -15.78 0.75 19.92
C CYS A 90 -16.47 -0.31 20.80
N ARG A 91 -16.36 -1.59 20.47
CA ARG A 91 -16.93 -2.70 21.25
C ARG A 91 -15.93 -3.37 22.19
N LEU A 92 -14.65 -3.02 22.06
CA LEU A 92 -13.59 -3.49 22.95
C LEU A 92 -13.61 -2.70 24.26
N ASP A 93 -13.10 -3.33 25.32
CA ASP A 93 -12.90 -2.63 26.59
C ASP A 93 -11.85 -1.52 26.51
N ASN A 94 -11.91 -0.56 27.43
CA ASN A 94 -11.06 0.62 27.43
C ASN A 94 -9.56 0.28 27.50
N ASN A 95 -9.16 -0.76 28.22
CA ASN A 95 -7.76 -1.14 28.36
C ASN A 95 -7.22 -1.65 27.03
N THR A 96 -7.96 -2.53 26.34
CA THR A 96 -7.60 -3.04 25.00
C THR A 96 -7.53 -1.90 23.98
N VAL A 97 -8.48 -0.95 24.03
CA VAL A 97 -8.46 0.22 23.13
C VAL A 97 -7.25 1.11 23.39
N LEU A 98 -6.88 1.36 24.64
CA LEU A 98 -5.71 2.15 25.01
C LEU A 98 -4.41 1.48 24.55
N GLU A 99 -4.32 0.16 24.68
CA GLU A 99 -3.13 -0.61 24.33
C GLU A 99 -2.96 -0.78 22.81
N LYS A 100 -4.02 -1.13 22.09
CA LYS A 100 -3.97 -1.54 20.67
C LYS A 100 -4.51 -0.52 19.70
N GLY A 101 -5.35 0.41 20.15
CA GLY A 101 -6.06 1.34 19.26
C GLY A 101 -5.14 2.22 18.45
N LEU A 102 -4.08 2.77 19.04
CA LEU A 102 -3.10 3.60 18.32
C LEU A 102 -2.53 2.86 17.12
N TYR A 103 -2.09 1.62 17.31
CA TYR A 103 -1.47 0.82 16.24
C TYR A 103 -2.47 0.42 15.16
N TYR A 104 -3.72 0.16 15.54
CA TYR A 104 -4.81 -0.08 14.60
C TYR A 104 -5.05 1.12 13.69
N TYR A 105 -5.19 2.33 14.26
CA TYR A 105 -5.43 3.54 13.49
C TYR A 105 -4.24 3.93 12.61
N GLN A 106 -3.02 3.85 13.13
CA GLN A 106 -1.81 4.08 12.34
C GLN A 106 -1.68 3.10 11.17
N GLY A 107 -2.00 1.82 11.37
CA GLY A 107 -2.00 0.82 10.30
C GLY A 107 -2.98 1.18 9.18
N ASN A 108 -4.18 1.62 9.55
CA ASN A 108 -5.17 2.09 8.58
C ASN A 108 -4.74 3.35 7.84
N ASP A 109 -3.98 4.24 8.50
CA ASP A 109 -3.48 5.46 7.85
C ASP A 109 -2.36 5.13 6.87
N PHE A 110 -1.40 4.28 7.23
CA PHE A 110 -0.38 3.83 6.29
C PHE A 110 -0.96 3.06 5.10
N ALA A 111 -1.98 2.21 5.32
CA ALA A 111 -2.71 1.55 4.24
C ALA A 111 -3.37 2.55 3.28
N SER A 112 -3.96 3.63 3.82
CA SER A 112 -4.54 4.70 3.00
C SER A 112 -3.48 5.45 2.21
N GLU A 113 -2.35 5.78 2.83
CA GLU A 113 -1.25 6.47 2.19
C GLU A 113 -0.63 5.65 1.05
N LEU A 114 -0.55 4.32 1.17
CA LEU A 114 -0.12 3.44 0.08
C LEU A 114 -1.02 3.62 -1.15
N VAL A 115 -2.34 3.57 -0.98
CA VAL A 115 -3.29 3.76 -2.10
C VAL A 115 -3.23 5.19 -2.65
N TYR A 116 -3.05 6.19 -1.78
CA TYR A 116 -2.92 7.59 -2.21
C TYR A 116 -1.61 7.83 -2.96
N SER A 117 -0.51 7.19 -2.58
CA SER A 117 0.76 7.27 -3.30
C SER A 117 0.64 6.76 -4.74
N ILE A 118 -0.06 5.64 -4.96
CA ILE A 118 -0.33 5.16 -6.33
C ILE A 118 -1.15 6.18 -7.12
N GLY A 119 -2.11 6.85 -6.49
CA GLY A 119 -2.88 7.93 -7.13
C GLY A 119 -2.02 9.13 -7.52
N ARG A 120 -1.18 9.61 -6.58
CA ARG A 120 -0.25 10.73 -6.81
C ARG A 120 0.85 10.40 -7.82
N LEU A 121 1.23 9.13 -7.94
CA LEU A 121 2.12 8.64 -9.00
C LEU A 121 1.40 8.63 -10.37
N CYS A 122 0.18 8.12 -10.42
CA CYS A 122 -0.54 7.88 -11.66
C CYS A 122 -1.03 9.18 -12.32
N GLU A 123 -1.49 10.15 -11.53
CA GLU A 123 -2.08 11.40 -12.04
C GLU A 123 -1.11 12.21 -12.90
N PRO A 124 0.11 12.57 -12.45
CA PRO A 124 1.05 13.30 -13.29
C PRO A 124 1.58 12.47 -14.47
N CYS A 125 1.67 11.14 -14.35
CA CYS A 125 1.99 10.26 -15.47
C CYS A 125 0.90 10.34 -16.56
N LEU A 126 -0.37 10.35 -16.14
CA LEU A 126 -1.51 10.48 -17.06
C LEU A 126 -1.49 11.84 -17.76
N GLU A 127 -1.32 12.93 -17.01
CA GLU A 127 -1.24 14.29 -17.57
C GLU A 127 -0.06 14.45 -18.52
N HIS A 128 1.09 13.86 -18.22
CA HIS A 128 2.28 13.91 -19.07
C HIS A 128 2.05 13.30 -20.44
N ILE A 129 1.41 12.12 -20.49
CA ILE A 129 1.11 11.43 -21.76
C ILE A 129 -0.05 12.12 -22.48
N ASP A 130 -1.10 12.53 -21.77
CA ASP A 130 -2.30 13.15 -22.38
C ASP A 130 -1.95 14.50 -23.04
N ASN A 131 -0.99 15.25 -22.47
CA ASN A 131 -0.49 16.53 -23.02
C ASN A 131 0.67 16.36 -24.03
N ASN A 132 1.04 15.13 -24.41
CA ASN A 132 2.13 14.84 -25.33
C ASN A 132 3.48 15.49 -24.92
N PHE A 133 3.80 15.52 -23.63
CA PHE A 133 5.09 15.97 -23.15
C PHE A 133 6.20 15.01 -23.58
N LYS A 134 7.44 15.54 -23.65
CA LYS A 134 8.60 14.75 -24.07
C LYS A 134 8.77 13.52 -23.17
N PRO A 135 8.88 12.31 -23.74
CA PRO A 135 9.11 11.09 -22.96
C PRO A 135 10.39 11.15 -22.14
N LEU A 136 10.45 10.34 -21.08
CA LEU A 136 11.69 10.10 -20.36
C LEU A 136 12.75 9.54 -21.31
N ASP A 137 14.01 9.89 -21.08
CA ASP A 137 15.11 9.29 -21.83
C ASP A 137 15.34 7.82 -21.41
N THR A 138 16.20 7.12 -22.18
CA THR A 138 16.44 5.69 -21.98
C THR A 138 17.07 5.40 -20.62
N ILE A 139 17.91 6.30 -20.09
CA ILE A 139 18.58 6.13 -18.80
C ILE A 139 17.53 6.26 -17.68
N GLN A 140 16.72 7.33 -17.71
CA GLN A 140 15.65 7.56 -16.74
C GLN A 140 14.63 6.41 -16.72
N LYS A 141 14.26 5.89 -17.91
CA LYS A 141 13.36 4.73 -18.04
C LYS A 141 13.96 3.49 -17.39
N GLY A 142 15.24 3.21 -17.63
CA GLY A 142 15.95 2.07 -17.04
C GLY A 142 16.04 2.18 -15.51
N GLU A 143 16.55 3.29 -14.99
CA GLU A 143 16.70 3.53 -13.56
C GLU A 143 15.36 3.41 -12.80
N PHE A 144 14.28 3.95 -13.39
CA PHE A 144 12.97 3.86 -12.75
C PHE A 144 12.34 2.46 -12.82
N SER A 145 12.63 1.70 -13.88
CA SER A 145 12.23 0.29 -13.99
C SER A 145 12.89 -0.53 -12.88
N ASP A 146 14.21 -0.41 -12.71
CA ASP A 146 14.98 -1.16 -11.72
C ASP A 146 14.49 -0.87 -10.29
N VAL A 147 14.29 0.42 -9.94
CA VAL A 147 13.75 0.84 -8.65
C VAL A 147 12.33 0.27 -8.44
N THR A 148 11.52 0.25 -9.48
CA THR A 148 10.15 -0.29 -9.40
C THR A 148 10.17 -1.78 -9.11
N GLU A 149 11.05 -2.55 -9.75
CA GLU A 149 11.20 -4.00 -9.50
C GLU A 149 11.60 -4.28 -8.05
N ASP A 150 12.52 -3.51 -7.49
CA ASP A 150 12.93 -3.63 -6.09
C ASP A 150 11.78 -3.34 -5.11
N ILE A 151 10.96 -2.32 -5.41
CA ILE A 151 9.79 -1.99 -4.58
C ILE A 151 8.72 -3.07 -4.70
N ILE A 152 8.47 -3.60 -5.89
CA ILE A 152 7.53 -4.72 -6.09
C ILE A 152 7.98 -5.93 -5.28
N TYR A 153 9.27 -6.26 -5.32
CA TYR A 153 9.83 -7.34 -4.51
C TYR A 153 9.60 -7.13 -2.99
N LEU A 154 9.86 -5.90 -2.49
CA LEU A 154 9.56 -5.56 -1.10
C LEU A 154 8.09 -5.78 -0.74
N LEU A 155 7.18 -5.29 -1.59
CA LEU A 155 5.73 -5.43 -1.39
C LEU A 155 5.32 -6.90 -1.34
N GLN A 156 5.85 -7.74 -2.24
CA GLN A 156 5.61 -9.19 -2.29
C GLN A 156 6.08 -9.88 -1.01
N VAL A 157 7.29 -9.57 -0.56
CA VAL A 157 7.84 -10.14 0.68
C VAL A 157 7.02 -9.70 1.89
N CYS A 158 6.69 -8.41 2.01
CA CYS A 158 5.89 -7.90 3.13
C CYS A 158 4.48 -8.54 3.12
N ARG A 159 3.85 -8.65 1.95
CA ARG A 159 2.55 -9.31 1.80
C ARG A 159 2.60 -10.77 2.24
N HIS A 160 3.57 -11.54 1.75
CA HIS A 160 3.73 -12.96 2.11
C HIS A 160 4.00 -13.15 3.61
N LYS A 161 4.86 -12.31 4.19
CA LYS A 161 5.12 -12.33 5.64
C LYS A 161 3.85 -12.02 6.44
N MET A 162 3.09 -11.00 6.05
CA MET A 162 1.84 -10.63 6.73
C MET A 162 0.78 -11.74 6.62
N GLU A 163 0.68 -12.45 5.48
CA GLU A 163 -0.17 -13.62 5.30
C GLU A 163 0.16 -14.73 6.32
N ASN A 164 1.44 -14.90 6.64
CA ASN A 164 1.95 -15.88 7.59
C ASN A 164 2.08 -15.36 9.04
N ASN A 165 1.52 -14.19 9.33
CA ASN A 165 1.61 -13.53 10.64
C ASN A 165 3.06 -13.25 11.08
N ASP A 166 3.98 -13.08 10.14
CA ASP A 166 5.36 -12.62 10.32
C ASP A 166 5.45 -11.14 9.92
N TYR A 167 6.03 -10.31 10.79
CA TYR A 167 6.13 -8.86 10.59
C TYR A 167 7.57 -8.36 10.65
N ASP A 168 8.56 -9.24 10.67
CA ASP A 168 9.96 -8.84 10.68
C ASP A 168 10.44 -8.45 9.28
N VAL A 169 10.80 -7.18 9.12
CA VAL A 169 11.29 -6.60 7.85
C VAL A 169 12.77 -6.18 7.91
N ASN A 170 13.46 -6.44 9.02
CA ASN A 170 14.82 -5.93 9.23
C ASN A 170 15.82 -6.44 8.17
N GLY A 171 15.69 -7.69 7.71
CA GLY A 171 16.53 -8.26 6.65
C GLY A 171 16.23 -7.72 5.24
N GLN A 172 15.04 -7.16 5.01
CA GLN A 172 14.58 -6.72 3.68
C GLN A 172 15.05 -5.30 3.34
N LEU A 173 15.32 -4.48 4.35
CA LEU A 173 15.81 -3.10 4.18
C LEU A 173 17.22 -3.02 3.59
N SER A 174 18.03 -4.07 3.73
CA SER A 174 19.38 -4.13 3.18
C SER A 174 19.40 -4.30 1.66
N HIS A 175 18.33 -4.84 1.06
CA HIS A 175 18.21 -5.01 -0.39
C HIS A 175 17.69 -3.77 -1.12
N LEU A 176 16.89 -2.94 -0.44
CA LEU A 176 16.54 -1.62 -0.95
C LEU A 176 17.74 -0.71 -0.76
N LYS A 177 18.49 -0.53 -1.81
CA LYS A 177 19.62 0.40 -1.86
C LYS A 177 19.08 1.82 -1.67
N ARG A 178 18.88 2.21 -0.41
CA ARG A 178 18.52 3.58 -0.02
C ARG A 178 19.46 4.60 -0.70
N GLU A 179 20.73 4.19 -0.88
CA GLU A 179 21.75 4.91 -1.61
C GLU A 179 21.41 5.11 -3.08
N GLU A 180 20.73 4.15 -3.71
CA GLU A 180 20.35 4.24 -5.13
C GLU A 180 19.20 5.22 -5.35
N LEU A 181 18.18 5.21 -4.49
CA LEU A 181 17.11 6.22 -4.49
C LEU A 181 17.67 7.63 -4.21
N GLN A 182 18.61 7.75 -3.27
CA GLN A 182 19.29 9.03 -2.97
C GLN A 182 20.18 9.47 -4.14
N ARG A 183 20.88 8.54 -4.79
CA ARG A 183 21.71 8.83 -5.98
C ARG A 183 20.86 9.35 -7.13
N ILE A 184 19.76 8.68 -7.46
CA ILE A 184 18.81 9.10 -8.50
C ILE A 184 18.27 10.51 -8.16
N GLN A 185 17.92 10.74 -6.90
CA GLN A 185 17.44 12.05 -6.44
C GLN A 185 18.52 13.15 -6.53
N SER A 186 19.79 12.83 -6.23
CA SER A 186 20.91 13.80 -6.33
C SER A 186 21.32 14.09 -7.79
N GLN A 187 21.22 13.11 -8.69
CA GLN A 187 21.48 13.29 -10.12
C GLN A 187 20.35 14.07 -10.79
N ALA A 188 19.12 13.97 -10.30
CA ALA A 188 17.99 14.75 -10.78
C ALA A 188 18.19 16.27 -10.69
N GLY A 189 19.04 16.74 -9.78
CA GLY A 189 19.37 18.16 -9.63
C GLY A 189 20.30 18.75 -10.72
N SER A 190 20.99 17.91 -11.49
CA SER A 190 21.98 18.32 -12.53
C SER A 190 21.45 18.30 -13.95
N ILE A 191 20.33 17.64 -14.22
CA ILE A 191 19.68 17.52 -15.54
C ILE A 191 18.32 18.23 -15.46
N LYS A 192 17.84 18.79 -16.58
CA LYS A 192 16.46 19.27 -16.71
C LYS A 192 15.46 18.09 -16.57
N VAL A 193 15.33 17.58 -15.35
CA VAL A 193 14.46 16.47 -15.03
C VAL A 193 13.02 16.96 -15.08
N SER A 194 12.15 16.21 -15.75
CA SER A 194 10.75 16.54 -15.81
C SER A 194 10.12 16.42 -14.42
N MET A 195 9.17 17.30 -14.10
CA MET A 195 8.44 17.28 -12.82
C MET A 195 7.79 15.91 -12.57
N VAL A 196 7.37 15.22 -13.63
CA VAL A 196 6.80 13.87 -13.53
C VAL A 196 7.80 12.88 -12.96
N TYR A 197 9.06 12.92 -13.41
CA TYR A 197 10.10 12.00 -12.93
C TYR A 197 10.41 12.21 -11.44
N LEU A 198 10.52 13.46 -11.00
CA LEU A 198 10.71 13.78 -9.58
C LEU A 198 9.52 13.29 -8.72
N THR A 199 8.30 13.49 -9.21
CA THR A 199 7.10 12.99 -8.51
C THR A 199 7.10 11.46 -8.44
N MET A 200 7.48 10.78 -9.51
CA MET A 200 7.57 9.32 -9.55
C MET A 200 8.56 8.79 -8.50
N ILE A 201 9.75 9.40 -8.39
CA ILE A 201 10.77 9.04 -7.39
C ILE A 201 10.23 9.29 -5.98
N GLN A 202 9.63 10.45 -5.73
CA GLN A 202 9.09 10.80 -4.42
C GLN A 202 8.00 9.82 -3.98
N GLU A 203 7.07 9.47 -4.87
CA GLU A 203 6.00 8.53 -4.52
C GLU A 203 6.51 7.09 -4.39
N ALA A 204 7.54 6.71 -5.13
CA ALA A 204 8.24 5.45 -4.93
C ALA A 204 8.85 5.35 -3.51
N GLN A 205 9.51 6.40 -3.04
CA GLN A 205 10.04 6.49 -1.67
C GLN A 205 8.92 6.44 -0.62
N ASN A 206 7.81 7.09 -0.89
CA ASN A 206 6.62 7.06 -0.02
C ASN A 206 6.05 5.65 0.11
N VAL A 207 5.94 4.90 -0.99
CA VAL A 207 5.48 3.50 -0.98
C VAL A 207 6.38 2.64 -0.09
N VAL A 208 7.71 2.75 -0.21
CA VAL A 208 8.66 2.03 0.64
C VAL A 208 8.47 2.39 2.11
N THR A 209 8.43 3.67 2.41
CA THR A 209 8.31 4.18 3.80
C THR A 209 7.01 3.72 4.45
N TYR A 210 5.89 3.85 3.76
CA TYR A 210 4.59 3.43 4.28
C TYR A 210 4.46 1.92 4.42
N THR A 211 5.05 1.13 3.51
CA THR A 211 5.08 -0.33 3.61
C THR A 211 5.82 -0.78 4.87
N ILE A 212 7.00 -0.23 5.12
CA ILE A 212 7.81 -0.57 6.30
C ILE A 212 7.09 -0.16 7.59
N ASN A 213 6.52 1.04 7.62
CA ASN A 213 5.80 1.53 8.79
C ASN A 213 4.52 0.71 9.03
N LEU A 214 3.81 0.33 7.97
CA LEU A 214 2.66 -0.57 8.05
C LEU A 214 3.04 -1.91 8.71
N MET A 215 4.15 -2.53 8.31
CA MET A 215 4.62 -3.78 8.92
C MET A 215 4.94 -3.61 10.41
N LYS A 216 5.64 -2.53 10.79
CA LYS A 216 6.00 -2.23 12.19
C LYS A 216 4.77 -2.07 13.09
N VAL A 217 3.78 -1.27 12.66
CA VAL A 217 2.56 -1.04 13.47
C VAL A 217 1.65 -2.26 13.46
N SER A 218 1.60 -3.00 12.36
CA SER A 218 0.86 -4.27 12.28
C SER A 218 1.41 -5.30 13.25
N ARG A 219 2.73 -5.40 13.41
CA ARG A 219 3.36 -6.25 14.44
C ARG A 219 2.82 -5.93 15.83
N LYS A 220 2.84 -4.64 16.21
CA LYS A 220 2.37 -4.20 17.54
C LYS A 220 0.87 -4.39 17.76
N PHE A 221 0.08 -4.33 16.69
CA PHE A 221 -1.35 -4.62 16.78
C PHE A 221 -1.64 -6.11 16.86
N GLN A 222 -0.97 -6.92 16.04
CA GLN A 222 -1.24 -8.36 15.89
C GLN A 222 -0.64 -9.21 17.01
N LEU A 223 0.55 -8.85 17.51
CA LEU A 223 1.24 -9.63 18.52
C LEU A 223 0.94 -9.09 19.93
N THR A 224 0.80 -9.99 20.87
CA THR A 224 0.81 -9.69 22.31
C THR A 224 2.28 -9.64 22.70
N GLU A 225 2.79 -8.48 23.10
CA GLU A 225 4.09 -8.37 23.76
C GLU A 225 3.95 -8.72 25.24
#